data_fa41ba43dbec10b5b0f49ce1000e04cc
#
_entry.id   fa41ba43dbec10b5b0f49ce1000e04cc
#
_cell.length_a   1.000
_cell.length_b   1.000
_cell.length_c   1.000
_cell.angle_alpha   90.00
_cell.angle_beta   90.00
_cell.angle_gamma   90.00
#
_symmetry.space_group_name_H-M   'P 1'
#
loop_
_entity.id
_entity.type
_entity.pdbx_description
1 polymer ?
#
loop_
_entity_poly.entity_id
_entity_poly.type
_entity_poly.pdbx_seq_one_letter_code
_entity_poly.pdbx_strand_id
1 'polypeptide(L)'
;DQTSIIKYIERKYYEDLLDELPVLNDYVEKLSKKYKKEEVEYDKVAELFYNIYREMTVHIETEQSDVYPLLLTYYEENSDAAYEALKPHITRLLDEHKNIVHWFKQIRSLTNGYTPVDSNEPLNVFVMKKLEENEDNIMT
;
A
#
# COMPACT_ATOMS: atom_id res chain seq x y z
N ASP A 1 0.90 21.24 -19.18
CA ASP A 1 1.73 21.98 -18.24
C ASP A 1 2.15 21.10 -17.07
N GLN A 2 2.90 21.64 -16.14
CA GLN A 2 3.43 20.91 -14.99
C GLN A 2 2.31 20.32 -14.13
N THR A 3 1.24 21.05 -13.91
CA THR A 3 0.09 20.59 -13.15
C THR A 3 -0.59 19.40 -13.83
N SER A 4 -0.76 19.46 -15.15
CA SER A 4 -1.37 18.37 -15.92
C SER A 4 -0.52 17.09 -15.88
N ILE A 5 0.80 17.23 -15.93
CA ILE A 5 1.73 16.11 -15.84
C ILE A 5 1.65 15.44 -14.47
N ILE A 6 1.63 16.24 -13.40
CA ILE A 6 1.49 15.73 -12.04
C ILE A 6 0.18 14.95 -11.87
N LYS A 7 -0.92 15.50 -12.36
CA LYS A 7 -2.22 14.82 -12.31
C LYS A 7 -2.21 13.49 -13.04
N TYR A 8 -1.58 13.44 -14.22
CA TYR A 8 -1.52 12.22 -15.00
C TYR A 8 -0.71 11.12 -14.28
N ILE A 9 0.47 11.48 -13.77
CA ILE A 9 1.36 10.53 -13.08
C ILE A 9 0.67 9.98 -11.83
N GLU A 10 0.06 10.83 -11.03
CA GLU A 10 -0.60 10.44 -9.79
C GLU A 10 -1.81 9.53 -10.06
N ARG A 11 -2.64 9.90 -11.04
CA ARG A 11 -3.80 9.09 -11.41
C ARG A 11 -3.37 7.70 -11.87
N LYS A 12 -2.34 7.62 -12.72
CA LYS A 12 -1.85 6.35 -13.25
C LYS A 12 -1.30 5.46 -12.14
N TYR A 13 -0.52 6.03 -11.23
CA TYR A 13 0.04 5.31 -10.10
C TYR A 13 -1.06 4.75 -9.20
N TYR A 14 -2.05 5.57 -8.86
CA TYR A 14 -3.13 5.17 -7.96
C TYR A 14 -4.08 4.17 -8.60
N GLU A 15 -4.38 4.31 -9.88
CA GLU A 15 -5.19 3.32 -10.60
C GLU A 15 -4.53 1.95 -10.60
N ASP A 16 -3.23 1.91 -10.88
CA ASP A 16 -2.47 0.66 -10.88
C ASP A 16 -2.48 0.00 -9.50
N LEU A 17 -2.28 0.77 -8.43
CA LEU A 17 -2.33 0.25 -7.06
C LEU A 17 -3.73 -0.26 -6.70
N LEU A 18 -4.77 0.51 -7.01
CA LEU A 18 -6.15 0.12 -6.70
C LEU A 18 -6.57 -1.15 -7.43
N ASP A 19 -6.05 -1.38 -8.63
CA ASP A 19 -6.32 -2.60 -9.38
C ASP A 19 -5.52 -3.80 -8.84
N GLU A 20 -4.28 -3.56 -8.43
CA GLU A 20 -3.37 -4.62 -8.00
C GLU A 20 -3.67 -5.14 -6.59
N LEU A 21 -4.02 -4.25 -5.65
CA LEU A 21 -4.20 -4.61 -4.25
C LEU A 21 -5.26 -5.68 -4.00
N PRO A 22 -6.48 -5.60 -4.56
CA PRO A 22 -7.47 -6.63 -4.32
C PRO A 22 -7.09 -7.98 -4.93
N VAL A 23 -6.42 -7.98 -6.08
CA VAL A 23 -5.95 -9.20 -6.73
C VAL A 23 -4.89 -9.89 -5.86
N LEU A 24 -3.92 -9.12 -5.38
CA LEU A 24 -2.88 -9.65 -4.51
C LEU A 24 -3.47 -10.16 -3.19
N ASN A 25 -4.45 -9.44 -2.63
CA ASN A 25 -5.12 -9.87 -1.41
C ASN A 25 -5.79 -11.25 -1.60
N ASP A 26 -6.43 -11.48 -2.74
CA ASP A 26 -7.04 -12.77 -3.06
C ASP A 26 -5.99 -13.90 -3.13
N TYR A 27 -4.84 -13.63 -3.72
CA TYR A 27 -3.75 -14.61 -3.80
C TYR A 27 -3.15 -14.91 -2.43
N VAL A 28 -3.00 -13.88 -1.59
CA VAL A 28 -2.50 -14.07 -0.22
C VAL A 28 -3.48 -14.94 0.59
N GLU A 29 -4.78 -14.71 0.43
CA GLU A 29 -5.80 -15.54 1.09
C GLU A 29 -5.76 -16.99 0.60
N LYS A 30 -5.60 -17.21 -0.68
CA LYS A 30 -5.47 -18.55 -1.25
C LYS A 30 -4.25 -19.26 -0.68
N LEU A 31 -3.14 -18.53 -0.56
CA LEU A 31 -1.93 -19.07 0.03
C LEU A 31 -2.16 -19.49 1.48
N SER A 32 -2.83 -18.63 2.27
CA SER A 32 -3.10 -18.91 3.68
C SER A 32 -3.97 -20.15 3.87
N LYS A 33 -4.87 -20.44 2.94
CA LYS A 33 -5.73 -21.61 2.99
C LYS A 33 -5.00 -22.89 2.57
N LYS A 34 -3.97 -22.76 1.73
CA LYS A 34 -3.21 -23.90 1.22
C LYS A 34 -2.25 -24.44 2.26
N TYR A 35 -1.69 -23.60 3.12
CA TYR A 35 -0.70 -23.98 4.12
C TYR A 35 -1.34 -24.01 5.50
N LYS A 36 -0.98 -25.04 6.27
CA LYS A 36 -1.51 -25.21 7.62
C LYS A 36 -0.83 -24.24 8.58
N LYS A 37 -1.59 -23.76 9.55
CA LYS A 37 -1.13 -22.82 10.55
C LYS A 37 0.08 -23.32 11.34
N GLU A 38 0.16 -24.62 11.56
CA GLU A 38 1.26 -25.25 12.29
C GLU A 38 2.58 -25.22 11.52
N GLU A 39 2.52 -25.07 10.21
CA GLU A 39 3.70 -25.04 9.35
C GLU A 39 4.23 -23.63 9.16
N VAL A 40 3.35 -22.68 8.92
CA VAL A 40 3.70 -21.28 8.70
C VAL A 40 2.51 -20.40 9.08
N GLU A 41 2.79 -19.17 9.47
CA GLU A 41 1.75 -18.22 9.88
C GLU A 41 1.23 -17.39 8.70
N TYR A 42 0.86 -18.03 7.61
CA TYR A 42 0.32 -17.33 6.44
C TYR A 42 -1.08 -16.77 6.69
N ASP A 43 -1.83 -17.31 7.63
CA ASP A 43 -3.06 -16.72 8.09
C ASP A 43 -2.83 -15.33 8.70
N LYS A 44 -1.75 -15.16 9.45
CA LYS A 44 -1.36 -13.87 10.01
C LYS A 44 -0.89 -12.91 8.93
N VAL A 45 -0.14 -13.41 7.94
CA VAL A 45 0.26 -12.61 6.78
C VAL A 45 -0.96 -12.10 6.02
N ALA A 46 -1.97 -12.95 5.81
CA ALA A 46 -3.21 -12.57 5.15
C ALA A 46 -3.97 -11.49 5.92
N GLU A 47 -4.03 -11.60 7.24
CA GLU A 47 -4.66 -10.60 8.10
C GLU A 47 -3.95 -9.24 7.99
N LEU A 48 -2.63 -9.25 8.07
CA LEU A 48 -1.81 -8.04 7.97
C LEU A 48 -1.93 -7.40 6.59
N PHE A 49 -1.91 -8.21 5.54
CA PHE A 49 -2.03 -7.67 4.19
C PHE A 49 -3.43 -7.10 3.92
N TYR A 50 -4.47 -7.72 4.49
CA TYR A 50 -5.83 -7.18 4.40
C TYR A 50 -5.89 -5.79 5.03
N ASN A 51 -5.23 -5.59 6.16
CA ASN A 51 -5.14 -4.27 6.80
C ASN A 51 -4.44 -3.26 5.90
N ILE A 52 -3.35 -3.65 5.25
CA ILE A 52 -2.63 -2.81 4.29
C ILE A 52 -3.54 -2.44 3.12
N TYR A 53 -4.22 -3.42 2.56
CA TYR A 53 -5.13 -3.21 1.44
C TYR A 53 -6.23 -2.20 1.78
N ARG A 54 -6.88 -2.37 2.94
CA ARG A 54 -7.93 -1.45 3.38
C ARG A 54 -7.40 -0.05 3.60
N GLU A 55 -6.30 0.06 4.33
CA GLU A 55 -5.70 1.36 4.67
C GLU A 55 -5.25 2.09 3.41
N MET A 56 -4.60 1.38 2.48
CA MET A 56 -4.17 1.98 1.22
C MET A 56 -5.34 2.44 0.36
N THR A 57 -6.43 1.67 0.32
CA THR A 57 -7.61 2.06 -0.44
C THR A 57 -8.20 3.36 0.08
N VAL A 58 -8.40 3.48 1.40
CA VAL A 58 -8.92 4.69 2.03
C VAL A 58 -7.95 5.85 1.86
N HIS A 59 -6.66 5.60 2.03
CA HIS A 59 -5.59 6.59 1.89
C HIS A 59 -5.58 7.20 0.48
N ILE A 60 -5.64 6.36 -0.55
CA ILE A 60 -5.65 6.82 -1.94
C ILE A 60 -6.91 7.63 -2.25
N GLU A 61 -8.08 7.14 -1.81
CA GLU A 61 -9.35 7.84 -2.00
C GLU A 61 -9.32 9.21 -1.32
N THR A 62 -8.79 9.29 -0.10
CA THR A 62 -8.67 10.53 0.64
C THR A 62 -7.70 11.50 -0.04
N GLU A 63 -6.56 11.01 -0.52
CA GLU A 63 -5.61 11.84 -1.26
C GLU A 63 -6.25 12.44 -2.50
N GLN A 64 -6.98 11.63 -3.27
CA GLN A 64 -7.60 12.10 -4.50
C GLN A 64 -8.72 13.11 -4.24
N SER A 65 -9.55 12.89 -3.22
CA SER A 65 -10.70 13.74 -2.96
C SER A 65 -10.37 15.00 -2.15
N ASP A 66 -9.52 14.87 -1.13
CA ASP A 66 -9.32 15.93 -0.13
C ASP A 66 -7.94 16.58 -0.21
N VAL A 67 -6.89 15.78 -0.39
CA VAL A 67 -5.52 16.29 -0.28
C VAL A 67 -5.01 16.86 -1.58
N TYR A 68 -5.24 16.17 -2.67
CA TYR A 68 -4.70 16.56 -3.96
C TYR A 68 -5.20 17.94 -4.43
N PRO A 69 -6.52 18.24 -4.31
CA PRO A 69 -6.99 19.61 -4.64
C PRO A 69 -6.33 20.69 -3.79
N LEU A 70 -6.12 20.43 -2.49
CA LEU A 70 -5.45 21.37 -1.60
C LEU A 70 -3.99 21.56 -1.98
N LEU A 71 -3.32 20.48 -2.38
CA LEU A 71 -1.93 20.52 -2.82
C LEU A 71 -1.79 21.37 -4.09
N LEU A 72 -2.71 21.22 -5.04
CA LEU A 72 -2.73 22.02 -6.26
C LEU A 72 -2.95 23.51 -5.94
N THR A 73 -3.88 23.80 -5.02
CA THR A 73 -4.13 25.19 -4.57
C THR A 73 -2.88 25.79 -3.96
N TYR A 74 -2.20 25.05 -3.08
CA TYR A 74 -0.93 25.52 -2.49
C TYR A 74 0.11 25.80 -3.57
N TYR A 75 0.23 24.90 -4.54
CA TYR A 75 1.21 25.02 -5.61
C TYR A 75 0.95 26.27 -6.46
N GLU A 76 -0.31 26.55 -6.75
CA GLU A 76 -0.69 27.72 -7.56
C GLU A 76 -0.60 29.04 -6.79
N GLU A 77 -1.08 29.09 -5.56
CA GLU A 77 -1.17 30.29 -4.76
C GLU A 77 0.09 30.55 -3.93
N ASN A 78 0.76 29.50 -3.48
CA ASN A 78 1.94 29.56 -2.62
C ASN A 78 1.71 30.51 -1.42
N SER A 79 0.53 30.39 -0.76
CA SER A 79 0.15 31.23 0.35
C SER A 79 0.20 30.48 1.68
N ASP A 80 0.34 31.22 2.79
CA ASP A 80 0.31 30.66 4.13
C ASP A 80 -1.05 30.01 4.43
N ALA A 81 -2.14 30.61 3.95
CA ALA A 81 -3.47 30.06 4.14
C ALA A 81 -3.64 28.70 3.46
N ALA A 82 -3.12 28.56 2.24
CA ALA A 82 -3.15 27.28 1.52
C ALA A 82 -2.30 26.21 2.24
N TYR A 83 -1.16 26.61 2.77
CA TYR A 83 -0.29 25.71 3.56
C TYR A 83 -1.00 25.24 4.82
N GLU A 84 -1.62 26.14 5.57
CA GLU A 84 -2.33 25.81 6.82
C GLU A 84 -3.53 24.89 6.56
N ALA A 85 -4.21 25.03 5.41
CA ALA A 85 -5.31 24.16 5.03
C ALA A 85 -4.82 22.74 4.72
N LEU A 86 -3.61 22.60 4.14
CA LEU A 86 -3.02 21.31 3.76
C LEU A 86 -2.44 20.55 4.95
N LYS A 87 -1.89 21.26 5.92
CA LYS A 87 -1.09 20.72 7.02
C LYS A 87 -1.78 19.58 7.81
N PRO A 88 -3.06 19.68 8.25
CA PRO A 88 -3.70 18.60 8.97
C PRO A 88 -3.81 17.30 8.16
N HIS A 89 -4.01 17.43 6.86
CA HIS A 89 -4.12 16.28 5.96
C HIS A 89 -2.77 15.58 5.83
N ILE A 90 -1.68 16.34 5.72
CA ILE A 90 -0.32 15.75 5.66
C ILE A 90 0.00 15.01 6.95
N THR A 91 -0.32 15.57 8.11
CA THR A 91 -0.09 14.93 9.41
C THR A 91 -0.82 13.58 9.49
N ARG A 92 -2.09 13.55 9.07
CA ARG A 92 -2.89 12.33 9.05
C ARG A 92 -2.30 11.28 8.12
N LEU A 93 -1.90 11.69 6.91
CA LEU A 93 -1.31 10.77 5.93
C LEU A 93 0.00 10.16 6.44
N LEU A 94 0.83 10.94 7.14
CA LEU A 94 2.05 10.43 7.73
C LEU A 94 1.78 9.39 8.82
N ASP A 95 0.74 9.61 9.64
CA ASP A 95 0.36 8.64 10.68
C ASP A 95 -0.17 7.33 10.06
N GLU A 96 -1.01 7.43 9.03
CA GLU A 96 -1.50 6.27 8.29
C GLU A 96 -0.34 5.50 7.66
N HIS A 97 0.64 6.22 7.10
CA HIS A 97 1.82 5.61 6.50
C HIS A 97 2.63 4.80 7.52
N LYS A 98 2.74 5.27 8.75
CA LYS A 98 3.44 4.53 9.82
C LYS A 98 2.80 3.17 10.08
N ASN A 99 1.48 3.08 10.03
CA ASN A 99 0.77 1.82 10.21
C ASN A 99 1.11 0.83 9.08
N ILE A 100 1.11 1.32 7.85
CA ILE A 100 1.45 0.50 6.68
C ILE A 100 2.88 -0.03 6.77
N VAL A 101 3.82 0.83 7.14
CA VAL A 101 5.22 0.45 7.35
C VAL A 101 5.32 -0.64 8.42
N HIS A 102 4.61 -0.47 9.53
CA HIS A 102 4.61 -1.44 10.62
C HIS A 102 4.09 -2.81 10.19
N TRP A 103 2.98 -2.84 9.45
CA TRP A 103 2.40 -4.09 8.97
C TRP A 103 3.32 -4.81 7.97
N PHE A 104 3.97 -4.07 7.07
CA PHE A 104 4.94 -4.68 6.16
C PHE A 104 6.14 -5.25 6.90
N LYS A 105 6.62 -4.57 7.94
CA LYS A 105 7.71 -5.10 8.77
C LYS A 105 7.32 -6.42 9.42
N GLN A 106 6.08 -6.53 9.90
CA GLN A 106 5.57 -7.76 10.48
C GLN A 106 5.48 -8.87 9.44
N ILE A 107 4.99 -8.57 8.23
CA ILE A 107 4.92 -9.55 7.13
C ILE A 107 6.33 -10.01 6.77
N ARG A 108 7.27 -9.08 6.63
CA ARG A 108 8.66 -9.41 6.32
C ARG A 108 9.26 -10.35 7.36
N SER A 109 8.99 -10.10 8.63
CA SER A 109 9.46 -10.95 9.72
C SER A 109 8.83 -12.34 9.66
N LEU A 110 7.50 -12.41 9.48
CA LEU A 110 6.77 -13.68 9.43
C LEU A 110 7.15 -14.55 8.23
N THR A 111 7.58 -13.94 7.14
CA THR A 111 7.95 -14.63 5.90
C THR A 111 9.45 -14.81 5.75
N ASN A 112 10.22 -14.45 6.76
CA ASN A 112 11.68 -14.50 6.73
C ASN A 112 12.23 -13.78 5.49
N GLY A 113 11.81 -12.54 5.29
CA GLY A 113 12.25 -11.71 4.16
C GLY A 113 11.64 -12.16 2.83
N TYR A 114 10.36 -12.51 2.84
CA TYR A 114 9.63 -12.96 1.63
C TYR A 114 10.22 -14.23 1.02
N THR A 115 10.68 -15.13 1.88
CA THR A 115 11.20 -16.42 1.46
C THR A 115 10.04 -17.42 1.40
N PRO A 116 9.80 -18.09 0.25
CA PRO A 116 8.76 -19.11 0.20
C PRO A 116 9.11 -20.27 1.10
N VAL A 117 8.12 -20.78 1.80
CA VAL A 117 8.32 -21.98 2.63
C VAL A 117 8.55 -23.23 1.76
N ASP A 118 7.99 -23.21 0.56
CA ASP A 118 8.22 -24.24 -0.46
C ASP A 118 8.63 -23.54 -1.76
N SER A 119 9.92 -23.58 -2.07
CA SER A 119 10.49 -22.93 -3.25
C SER A 119 10.10 -23.60 -4.57
N ASN A 120 9.49 -24.78 -4.51
CA ASN A 120 9.04 -25.51 -5.69
C ASN A 120 7.53 -25.37 -5.93
N GLU A 121 6.82 -24.69 -5.03
CA GLU A 121 5.38 -24.51 -5.17
C GLU A 121 5.09 -23.14 -5.80
N PRO A 122 4.48 -23.10 -7.02
CA PRO A 122 4.34 -21.86 -7.79
C PRO A 122 3.59 -20.74 -7.08
N LEU A 123 2.51 -21.05 -6.35
CA LEU A 123 1.72 -20.04 -5.65
C LEU A 123 2.55 -19.39 -4.54
N ASN A 124 3.30 -20.21 -3.79
CA ASN A 124 4.15 -19.72 -2.71
C ASN A 124 5.22 -18.75 -3.22
N VAL A 125 5.91 -19.15 -4.28
CA VAL A 125 6.96 -18.32 -4.91
C VAL A 125 6.36 -17.03 -5.45
N PHE A 126 5.23 -17.13 -6.16
CA PHE A 126 4.57 -15.98 -6.77
C PHE A 126 4.11 -14.95 -5.73
N VAL A 127 3.44 -15.41 -4.65
CA VAL A 127 2.91 -14.50 -3.63
C VAL A 127 4.04 -13.80 -2.87
N MET A 128 5.11 -14.51 -2.52
CA MET A 128 6.24 -13.89 -1.83
C MET A 128 6.87 -12.81 -2.68
N LYS A 129 7.07 -13.06 -3.96
CA LYS A 129 7.62 -12.08 -4.90
C LYS A 129 6.71 -10.86 -5.04
N LYS A 130 5.41 -11.08 -5.17
CA LYS A 130 4.44 -9.99 -5.34
C LYS A 130 4.29 -9.15 -4.08
N LEU A 131 4.35 -9.76 -2.91
CA LEU A 131 4.34 -9.00 -1.65
C LEU A 131 5.56 -8.10 -1.54
N GLU A 132 6.73 -8.60 -1.88
CA GLU A 132 7.96 -7.81 -1.86
C GLU A 132 7.89 -6.64 -2.85
N GLU A 133 7.44 -6.91 -4.07
CA GLU A 133 7.27 -5.86 -5.09
C GLU A 133 6.26 -4.80 -4.62
N ASN A 134 5.17 -5.23 -3.99
CA ASN A 134 4.13 -4.33 -3.50
C ASN A 134 4.68 -3.43 -2.39
N GLU A 135 5.45 -3.98 -1.45
CA GLU A 135 6.12 -3.19 -0.42
C GLU A 135 7.04 -2.14 -1.05
N ASP A 136 7.87 -2.56 -2.00
CA ASP A 136 8.81 -1.65 -2.68
C ASP A 136 8.07 -0.52 -3.37
N ASN A 137 6.98 -0.83 -4.07
CA ASN A 137 6.18 0.16 -4.78
C ASN A 137 5.52 1.18 -3.84
N ILE A 138 5.03 0.73 -2.69
CA ILE A 138 4.36 1.59 -1.72
C ILE A 138 5.37 2.44 -0.94
N MET A 139 6.53 1.87 -0.59
CA MET A 139 7.54 2.54 0.23
C MET A 139 8.42 3.53 -0.54
N THR A 140 8.45 3.46 -1.87
CA THR A 140 9.14 4.44 -2.70
C THR A 140 8.18 5.52 -3.16
#